data_ec89a902ec99314dbfae95d32edcf921
#
_entry.id   ec89a902ec99314dbfae95d32edcf921
#
_cell.length_a   1.000
_cell.length_b   1.000
_cell.length_c   1.000
_cell.angle_alpha   90.00
_cell.angle_beta   90.00
_cell.angle_gamma   90.00
#
_symmetry.space_group_name_H-M   'P 1'
#
loop_
_entity.id
_entity.type
_entity.pdbx_description
1 polymer ?
#
loop_
_entity_poly.entity_id
_entity_poly.type
_entity_poly.pdbx_seq_one_letter_code
_entity_poly.pdbx_strand_id
1 'polypeptide(L)'
;MRKLFFILFPLFIGVGIYFLYRSRNLFYFKIFTTHPLIYSYVIKIRDIAWLYRKHFPLWSVYSLPDGLWLFSFGAILLIERFFYSFHFIVFTVIYIFMVTLEFLQKYFGGHGSLLGTFDKLDILFFTLGYTFIVLISYYLHKKDKKIIKDISFISKRKEFSEDIKFIIIFTILGILPSLF
;
A
#
# COMPACT_ATOMS: atom_id res chain seq x y z
N MET A 1 10.48 14.34 8.52
CA MET A 1 10.68 13.02 9.15
C MET A 1 9.36 12.32 9.47
N ARG A 2 8.38 12.99 10.08
CA ARG A 2 7.07 12.41 10.46
C ARG A 2 6.31 11.78 9.27
N LYS A 3 6.18 12.48 8.15
CA LYS A 3 5.53 11.98 6.93
C LYS A 3 6.19 10.70 6.40
N LEU A 4 7.53 10.70 6.30
CA LEU A 4 8.28 9.52 5.84
C LEU A 4 8.05 8.29 6.73
N PHE A 5 7.92 8.47 8.04
CA PHE A 5 7.62 7.39 8.96
C PHE A 5 6.26 6.74 8.64
N PHE A 6 5.19 7.54 8.46
CA PHE A 6 3.87 7.02 8.13
C PHE A 6 3.78 6.39 6.74
N ILE A 7 4.69 6.73 5.83
CA ILE A 7 4.79 6.12 4.51
C ILE A 7 5.59 4.82 4.57
N LEU A 8 6.83 4.90 5.05
CA LEU A 8 7.79 3.82 4.91
C LEU A 8 7.54 2.67 5.90
N PHE A 9 7.18 2.96 7.15
CA PHE A 9 7.03 1.93 8.16
C PHE A 9 5.93 0.91 7.82
N PRO A 10 4.67 1.30 7.49
CA PRO A 10 3.65 0.33 7.11
C PRO A 10 3.98 -0.36 5.78
N LEU A 11 4.58 0.38 4.83
CA LEU A 11 4.98 -0.17 3.54
C LEU A 11 6.03 -1.28 3.70
N PHE A 12 7.06 -1.05 4.53
CA PHE A 12 8.09 -2.06 4.80
C PHE A 12 7.51 -3.30 5.48
N ILE A 13 6.59 -3.14 6.42
CA ILE A 13 5.91 -4.26 7.05
C ILE A 13 5.10 -5.04 6.00
N GLY A 14 4.28 -4.37 5.19
CA GLY A 14 3.46 -4.99 4.16
C GLY A 14 4.31 -5.73 3.12
N VAL A 15 5.33 -5.08 2.57
CA VAL A 15 6.27 -5.68 1.60
C VAL A 15 7.05 -6.83 2.24
N GLY A 16 7.48 -6.70 3.50
CA GLY A 16 8.17 -7.76 4.24
C GLY A 16 7.30 -9.00 4.41
N ILE A 17 6.05 -8.85 4.84
CA ILE A 17 5.08 -9.95 4.97
C ILE A 17 4.86 -10.60 3.61
N TYR A 18 4.63 -9.80 2.59
CA TYR A 18 4.40 -10.26 1.23
C TYR A 18 5.59 -11.08 0.70
N PHE A 19 6.79 -10.56 0.88
CA PHE A 19 8.03 -11.18 0.43
C PHE A 19 8.33 -12.50 1.16
N LEU A 20 8.11 -12.56 2.48
CA LEU A 20 8.43 -13.72 3.28
C LEU A 20 7.43 -14.86 3.17
N TYR A 21 6.13 -14.54 3.05
CA TYR A 21 5.05 -15.51 3.26
C TYR A 21 4.16 -15.78 2.04
N ARG A 22 4.26 -14.98 0.97
CA ARG A 22 3.51 -15.21 -0.28
C ARG A 22 4.15 -16.27 -1.18
N SER A 23 3.46 -16.69 -2.23
CA SER A 23 3.92 -17.69 -3.20
C SER A 23 5.24 -17.31 -3.85
N ARG A 24 6.06 -18.35 -4.18
CA ARG A 24 7.31 -18.18 -4.94
C ARG A 24 7.10 -17.89 -6.43
N ASN A 25 5.87 -18.03 -6.93
CA ASN A 25 5.56 -17.81 -8.35
C ASN A 25 5.40 -16.33 -8.72
N LEU A 26 5.54 -15.42 -7.75
CA LEU A 26 5.40 -13.99 -7.98
C LEU A 26 6.55 -13.44 -8.84
N PHE A 27 6.24 -12.47 -9.69
CA PHE A 27 7.16 -11.89 -10.67
C PHE A 27 8.52 -11.47 -10.11
N TYR A 28 8.54 -10.83 -8.93
CA TYR A 28 9.80 -10.40 -8.34
C TYR A 28 10.70 -11.56 -7.91
N PHE A 29 10.18 -12.75 -7.60
CA PHE A 29 11.02 -13.92 -7.41
C PHE A 29 11.70 -14.38 -8.69
N LYS A 30 11.03 -14.25 -9.84
CA LYS A 30 11.63 -14.55 -11.15
C LYS A 30 12.83 -13.62 -11.43
N ILE A 31 12.77 -12.35 -11.00
CA ILE A 31 13.89 -11.41 -11.11
C ILE A 31 15.09 -11.89 -10.26
N PHE A 32 14.85 -12.38 -9.04
CA PHE A 32 15.93 -12.89 -8.20
C PHE A 32 16.58 -14.16 -8.74
N THR A 33 15.88 -14.99 -9.50
CA THR A 33 16.46 -16.19 -10.11
C THR A 33 17.58 -15.88 -11.12
N THR A 34 17.61 -14.66 -11.67
CA THR A 34 18.70 -14.22 -12.56
C THR A 34 20.02 -13.99 -11.83
N HIS A 35 19.98 -13.87 -10.48
CA HIS A 35 21.15 -13.65 -9.62
C HIS A 35 21.28 -14.75 -8.55
N PRO A 36 21.98 -15.87 -8.85
CA PRO A 36 22.00 -17.07 -7.99
C PRO A 36 22.40 -16.81 -6.54
N LEU A 37 23.37 -15.93 -6.29
CA LEU A 37 23.83 -15.59 -4.94
C LEU A 37 22.71 -14.90 -4.14
N ILE A 38 22.06 -13.88 -4.72
CA ILE A 38 20.97 -13.15 -4.07
C ILE A 38 19.79 -14.11 -3.82
N TYR A 39 19.45 -14.92 -4.81
CA TYR A 39 18.39 -15.91 -4.71
C TYR A 39 18.62 -16.90 -3.57
N SER A 40 19.84 -17.41 -3.40
CA SER A 40 20.17 -18.36 -2.33
C SER A 40 19.97 -17.74 -0.93
N TYR A 41 20.36 -16.47 -0.72
CA TYR A 41 20.12 -15.77 0.54
C TYR A 41 18.62 -15.52 0.79
N VAL A 42 17.91 -15.09 -0.23
CA VAL A 42 16.45 -14.85 -0.15
C VAL A 42 15.72 -16.14 0.24
N ILE A 43 16.04 -17.26 -0.39
CA ILE A 43 15.41 -18.56 -0.08
C ILE A 43 15.72 -18.98 1.36
N LYS A 44 16.95 -18.86 1.83
CA LYS A 44 17.30 -19.19 3.24
C LYS A 44 16.47 -18.37 4.24
N ILE A 45 16.34 -17.06 4.03
CA ILE A 45 15.54 -16.19 4.91
C ILE A 45 14.08 -16.62 4.89
N ARG A 46 13.54 -16.92 3.71
CA ARG A 46 12.16 -17.41 3.56
C ARG A 46 11.95 -18.76 4.23
N ASP A 47 12.85 -19.69 4.07
CA ASP A 47 12.72 -21.03 4.67
C ASP A 47 12.65 -20.92 6.20
N ILE A 48 13.47 -20.04 6.81
CA ILE A 48 13.38 -19.72 8.24
C ILE A 48 12.02 -19.11 8.58
N ALA A 49 11.55 -18.11 7.81
CA ALA A 49 10.26 -17.49 8.02
C ALA A 49 9.09 -18.49 7.91
N TRP A 50 9.16 -19.42 6.96
CA TRP A 50 8.16 -20.46 6.75
C TRP A 50 8.03 -21.45 7.90
N LEU A 51 9.06 -21.66 8.73
CA LEU A 51 8.95 -22.44 9.96
C LEU A 51 7.91 -21.82 10.92
N TYR A 52 7.82 -20.51 10.93
CA TYR A 52 6.88 -19.74 11.77
C TYR A 52 5.54 -19.48 11.10
N ARG A 53 5.36 -19.83 9.80
CA ARG A 53 4.15 -19.55 9.01
C ARG A 53 2.87 -20.05 9.66
N LYS A 54 2.91 -21.19 10.33
CA LYS A 54 1.77 -21.78 11.03
C LYS A 54 1.24 -20.97 12.20
N HIS A 55 2.04 -20.06 12.75
CA HIS A 55 1.65 -19.19 13.87
C HIS A 55 0.95 -17.90 13.40
N PHE A 56 1.04 -17.58 12.12
CA PHE A 56 0.41 -16.40 11.54
C PHE A 56 -0.96 -16.75 10.98
N PRO A 57 -2.02 -16.03 11.37
CA PRO A 57 -3.34 -16.21 10.77
C PRO A 57 -3.30 -15.84 9.28
N LEU A 58 -4.16 -16.44 8.46
CA LEU A 58 -4.19 -16.24 7.02
C LEU A 58 -4.35 -14.76 6.64
N TRP A 59 -5.21 -14.05 7.34
CA TRP A 59 -5.47 -12.63 7.07
C TRP A 59 -4.22 -11.74 7.23
N SER A 60 -3.31 -12.08 8.14
CA SER A 60 -2.08 -11.28 8.34
C SER A 60 -1.12 -11.38 7.16
N VAL A 61 -1.23 -12.44 6.36
CA VAL A 61 -0.37 -12.68 5.20
C VAL A 61 -1.02 -12.21 3.90
N TYR A 62 -2.34 -12.31 3.81
CA TYR A 62 -3.04 -12.02 2.55
C TYR A 62 -3.66 -10.63 2.54
N SER A 63 -4.39 -10.25 3.57
CA SER A 63 -5.20 -9.02 3.57
C SER A 63 -4.54 -7.84 4.29
N LEU A 64 -3.76 -8.10 5.36
CA LEU A 64 -3.08 -7.02 6.10
C LEU A 64 -2.12 -6.19 5.23
N PRO A 65 -1.28 -6.78 4.34
CA PRO A 65 -0.39 -6.01 3.47
C PRO A 65 -1.13 -5.00 2.60
N ASP A 66 -2.31 -5.35 2.12
CA ASP A 66 -3.12 -4.50 1.25
C ASP A 66 -3.66 -3.28 2.01
N GLY A 67 -4.11 -3.48 3.25
CA GLY A 67 -4.48 -2.38 4.15
C GLY A 67 -3.31 -1.46 4.50
N LEU A 68 -2.12 -2.03 4.76
CA LEU A 68 -0.91 -1.26 5.03
C LEU A 68 -0.44 -0.49 3.80
N TRP A 69 -0.56 -1.06 2.61
CA TRP A 69 -0.28 -0.38 1.35
C TRP A 69 -1.20 0.83 1.17
N LEU A 70 -2.53 0.65 1.34
CA LEU A 70 -3.50 1.74 1.22
C LEU A 70 -3.26 2.83 2.28
N PHE A 71 -2.90 2.44 3.51
CA PHE A 71 -2.53 3.39 4.55
C PHE A 71 -1.31 4.23 4.14
N SER A 72 -0.24 3.59 3.65
CA SER A 72 0.98 4.28 3.19
C SER A 72 0.71 5.22 2.03
N PHE A 73 -0.12 4.78 1.08
CA PHE A 73 -0.56 5.58 -0.04
C PHE A 73 -1.36 6.81 0.42
N GLY A 74 -2.31 6.62 1.35
CA GLY A 74 -3.03 7.71 1.98
C GLY A 74 -2.12 8.69 2.73
N ALA A 75 -1.06 8.19 3.39
CA ALA A 75 -0.08 9.04 4.05
C ALA A 75 0.65 9.97 3.07
N ILE A 76 0.97 9.48 1.86
CA ILE A 76 1.55 10.31 0.80
C ILE A 76 0.59 11.44 0.40
N LEU A 77 -0.68 11.11 0.19
CA LEU A 77 -1.68 12.03 -0.34
C LEU A 77 -2.20 13.02 0.70
N LEU A 78 -2.26 12.66 1.98
CA LEU A 78 -2.98 13.43 2.99
C LEU A 78 -2.08 14.17 3.99
N ILE A 79 -0.86 13.65 4.29
CA ILE A 79 -0.02 14.25 5.31
C ILE A 79 0.76 15.44 4.73
N GLU A 80 0.76 16.56 5.47
CA GLU A 80 1.50 17.79 5.13
C GLU A 80 1.12 18.34 3.75
N ARG A 81 -0.21 18.42 3.46
CA ARG A 81 -0.74 18.88 2.19
C ARG A 81 -1.39 20.24 2.28
N PHE A 82 -1.10 21.07 1.27
CA PHE A 82 -1.72 22.39 1.14
C PHE A 82 -3.19 22.28 0.73
N PHE A 83 -3.50 21.48 -0.29
CA PHE A 83 -4.87 21.25 -0.79
C PHE A 83 -5.48 19.98 -0.18
N TYR A 84 -5.55 19.93 1.15
CA TYR A 84 -6.01 18.74 1.88
C TYR A 84 -7.35 18.20 1.36
N SER A 85 -8.36 19.07 1.17
CA SER A 85 -9.70 18.64 0.73
C SER A 85 -9.67 17.99 -0.65
N PHE A 86 -8.88 18.50 -1.59
CA PHE A 86 -8.73 17.91 -2.91
C PHE A 86 -8.09 16.51 -2.80
N HIS A 87 -6.99 16.38 -2.09
CA HIS A 87 -6.30 15.10 -1.92
C HIS A 87 -7.16 14.09 -1.15
N PHE A 88 -7.97 14.56 -0.20
CA PHE A 88 -8.93 13.72 0.51
C PHE A 88 -9.99 13.14 -0.43
N ILE A 89 -10.56 13.95 -1.34
CA ILE A 89 -11.52 13.46 -2.35
C ILE A 89 -10.86 12.42 -3.26
N VAL A 90 -9.67 12.72 -3.79
CA VAL A 90 -8.93 11.79 -4.65
C VAL A 90 -8.67 10.47 -3.94
N PHE A 91 -8.21 10.51 -2.69
CA PHE A 91 -7.94 9.31 -1.92
C PHE A 91 -9.21 8.49 -1.62
N THR A 92 -10.33 9.18 -1.33
CA THR A 92 -11.63 8.54 -1.11
C THR A 92 -12.12 7.84 -2.38
N VAL A 93 -11.96 8.46 -3.55
CA VAL A 93 -12.30 7.83 -4.85
C VAL A 93 -11.46 6.57 -5.08
N ILE A 94 -10.16 6.61 -4.78
CA ILE A 94 -9.28 5.44 -4.89
C ILE A 94 -9.73 4.32 -3.94
N TYR A 95 -10.05 4.64 -2.69
CA TYR A 95 -10.57 3.67 -1.73
C TYR A 95 -11.87 3.02 -2.23
N ILE A 96 -12.84 3.82 -2.71
CA ILE A 96 -14.09 3.30 -3.28
C ILE A 96 -13.81 2.40 -4.48
N PHE A 97 -12.86 2.78 -5.34
CA PHE A 97 -12.46 1.97 -6.48
C PHE A 97 -11.88 0.60 -6.04
N MET A 98 -10.99 0.57 -5.03
CA MET A 98 -10.43 -0.67 -4.51
C MET A 98 -11.53 -1.60 -3.93
N VAL A 99 -12.45 -1.05 -3.14
CA VAL A 99 -13.59 -1.82 -2.62
C VAL A 99 -14.50 -2.32 -3.75
N THR A 100 -14.72 -1.51 -4.78
CA THR A 100 -15.51 -1.91 -5.95
C THR A 100 -14.84 -3.06 -6.71
N LEU A 101 -13.51 -3.03 -6.86
CA LEU A 101 -12.77 -4.13 -7.47
C LEU A 101 -12.97 -5.44 -6.70
N GLU A 102 -12.96 -5.41 -5.36
CA GLU A 102 -13.24 -6.60 -4.55
C GLU A 102 -14.65 -7.16 -4.82
N PHE A 103 -15.66 -6.29 -4.96
CA PHE A 103 -17.00 -6.75 -5.35
C PHE A 103 -17.04 -7.31 -6.77
N LEU A 104 -16.31 -6.72 -7.71
CA LEU A 104 -16.20 -7.26 -9.07
C LEU A 104 -15.53 -8.63 -9.08
N GLN A 105 -14.51 -8.84 -8.25
CA GLN A 105 -13.87 -10.15 -8.07
C GLN A 105 -14.86 -11.22 -7.58
N LYS A 106 -15.83 -10.84 -6.75
CA LYS A 106 -16.88 -11.77 -6.29
C LYS A 106 -17.72 -12.31 -7.43
N TYR A 107 -18.02 -11.51 -8.46
CA TYR A 107 -18.91 -11.87 -9.55
C TYR A 107 -18.16 -12.39 -10.79
N PHE A 108 -16.99 -11.85 -11.06
CA PHE A 108 -16.22 -12.11 -12.29
C PHE A 108 -14.82 -12.66 -12.02
N GLY A 109 -14.42 -12.78 -10.74
CA GLY A 109 -13.12 -13.30 -10.33
C GLY A 109 -13.12 -14.83 -10.21
N GLY A 110 -11.97 -15.37 -9.84
CA GLY A 110 -11.76 -16.80 -9.59
C GLY A 110 -10.29 -17.16 -9.73
N HIS A 111 -9.95 -18.40 -9.37
CA HIS A 111 -8.58 -18.89 -9.55
C HIS A 111 -8.18 -18.86 -11.03
N GLY A 112 -7.13 -18.13 -11.35
CA GLY A 112 -6.64 -17.95 -12.74
C GLY A 112 -7.28 -16.81 -13.51
N SER A 113 -8.22 -16.04 -12.93
CA SER A 113 -8.72 -14.82 -13.54
C SER A 113 -7.75 -13.66 -13.35
N LEU A 114 -7.73 -12.71 -14.31
CA LEU A 114 -6.94 -11.48 -14.19
C LEU A 114 -7.39 -10.59 -13.03
N LEU A 115 -8.64 -10.74 -12.56
CA LEU A 115 -9.19 -9.95 -11.48
C LEU A 115 -8.81 -10.49 -10.09
N GLY A 116 -8.33 -11.74 -9.99
CA GLY A 116 -8.02 -12.36 -8.70
C GLY A 116 -9.24 -12.98 -8.00
N THR A 117 -9.10 -13.25 -6.70
CA THR A 117 -10.12 -13.91 -5.87
C THR A 117 -10.64 -12.96 -4.81
N PHE A 118 -11.96 -12.93 -4.64
CA PHE A 118 -12.63 -12.12 -3.63
C PHE A 118 -12.28 -12.57 -2.20
N ASP A 119 -11.87 -11.64 -1.35
CA ASP A 119 -11.74 -11.84 0.10
C ASP A 119 -12.43 -10.72 0.88
N LYS A 120 -13.35 -11.07 1.77
CA LYS A 120 -14.02 -10.11 2.67
C LYS A 120 -13.04 -9.37 3.59
N LEU A 121 -11.93 -10.02 3.93
CA LEU A 121 -10.93 -9.46 4.81
C LEU A 121 -10.13 -8.35 4.11
N ASP A 122 -9.98 -8.41 2.79
CA ASP A 122 -9.35 -7.34 2.02
C ASP A 122 -10.16 -6.04 2.13
N ILE A 123 -11.49 -6.13 2.01
CA ILE A 123 -12.39 -4.97 2.24
C ILE A 123 -12.22 -4.42 3.66
N LEU A 124 -12.15 -5.31 4.67
CA LEU A 124 -11.96 -4.89 6.06
C LEU A 124 -10.63 -4.15 6.23
N PHE A 125 -9.53 -4.70 5.72
CA PHE A 125 -8.20 -4.10 5.87
C PHE A 125 -8.04 -2.82 5.04
N PHE A 126 -8.62 -2.72 3.85
CA PHE A 126 -8.72 -1.46 3.11
C PHE A 126 -9.47 -0.40 3.93
N THR A 127 -10.61 -0.76 4.53
CA THR A 127 -11.40 0.15 5.35
C THR A 127 -10.63 0.61 6.59
N LEU A 128 -9.93 -0.29 7.27
CA LEU A 128 -9.08 0.06 8.41
C LEU A 128 -7.93 0.97 8.00
N GLY A 129 -7.19 0.63 6.94
CA GLY A 129 -6.09 1.44 6.41
C GLY A 129 -6.55 2.84 6.03
N TYR A 130 -7.67 2.95 5.30
CA TYR A 130 -8.30 4.21 4.95
C TYR A 130 -8.68 5.03 6.19
N THR A 131 -9.43 4.44 7.12
CA THR A 131 -9.94 5.14 8.29
C THR A 131 -8.81 5.66 9.19
N PHE A 132 -7.82 4.83 9.48
CA PHE A 132 -6.71 5.23 10.33
C PHE A 132 -5.91 6.39 9.73
N ILE A 133 -5.57 6.34 8.44
CA ILE A 133 -4.79 7.42 7.83
C ILE A 133 -5.60 8.72 7.69
N VAL A 134 -6.90 8.64 7.42
CA VAL A 134 -7.78 9.81 7.38
C VAL A 134 -7.84 10.47 8.74
N LEU A 135 -8.03 9.72 9.82
CA LEU A 135 -8.07 10.27 11.19
C LEU A 135 -6.74 10.93 11.57
N ILE A 136 -5.62 10.24 11.32
CA ILE A 136 -4.28 10.77 11.61
C ILE A 136 -4.01 12.03 10.80
N SER A 137 -4.27 12.02 9.49
CA SER A 137 -4.00 13.15 8.62
C SER A 137 -4.88 14.36 8.95
N TYR A 138 -6.14 14.14 9.29
CA TYR A 138 -7.04 15.20 9.73
C TYR A 138 -6.55 15.87 11.02
N TYR A 139 -6.15 15.06 12.01
CA TYR A 139 -5.57 15.58 13.25
C TYR A 139 -4.30 16.39 13.00
N LEU A 140 -3.39 15.87 12.17
CA LEU A 140 -2.15 16.56 11.82
C LEU A 140 -2.41 17.85 11.04
N HIS A 141 -3.32 17.81 10.05
CA HIS A 141 -3.70 18.99 9.27
C HIS A 141 -4.25 20.11 10.16
N LYS A 142 -5.12 19.76 11.12
CA LYS A 142 -5.66 20.74 12.08
C LYS A 142 -4.56 21.37 12.94
N LYS A 143 -3.58 20.57 13.38
CA LYS A 143 -2.44 21.03 14.20
C LYS A 143 -1.49 21.92 13.41
N ASP A 144 -1.20 21.57 12.17
CA ASP A 144 -0.16 22.22 11.35
C ASP A 144 -0.74 23.36 10.46
N LYS A 145 -2.02 23.68 10.57
CA LYS A 145 -2.72 24.66 9.71
C LYS A 145 -2.05 26.05 9.67
N LYS A 146 -1.40 26.49 10.74
CA LYS A 146 -0.65 27.75 10.78
C LYS A 146 0.61 27.69 9.89
N ILE A 147 1.36 26.60 9.94
CA ILE A 147 2.62 26.42 9.22
C ILE A 147 2.36 26.28 7.70
N ILE A 148 1.27 25.61 7.33
CA ILE A 148 0.94 25.38 5.91
C ILE A 148 0.53 26.68 5.18
N LYS A 149 -0.04 27.66 5.88
CA LYS A 149 -0.46 28.93 5.29
C LYS A 149 0.72 29.79 4.77
N ASP A 150 1.90 29.63 5.35
CA ASP A 150 3.08 30.46 5.02
C ASP A 150 3.88 29.93 3.81
N ILE A 151 3.41 28.83 3.17
CA ILE A 151 4.10 28.22 2.03
C ILE A 151 3.86 29.05 0.75
N SER A 152 4.93 29.41 0.04
CA SER A 152 4.89 30.19 -1.19
C SER A 152 4.22 29.44 -2.37
N PHE A 153 3.75 30.20 -3.37
CA PHE A 153 3.11 29.67 -4.59
C PHE A 153 4.02 28.70 -5.37
N ILE A 154 5.34 28.92 -5.37
CA ILE A 154 6.34 28.06 -6.05
C ILE A 154 6.37 26.67 -5.40
N SER A 155 6.28 26.60 -4.07
CA SER A 155 6.22 25.34 -3.33
C SER A 155 4.96 24.54 -3.65
N LYS A 156 3.83 25.17 -3.92
CA LYS A 156 2.56 24.52 -4.30
C LYS A 156 2.65 23.79 -5.64
N ARG A 157 3.28 24.41 -6.64
CA ARG A 157 3.45 23.80 -7.98
C ARG A 157 4.37 22.58 -7.93
N LYS A 158 5.44 22.66 -7.12
CA LYS A 158 6.37 21.56 -6.91
C LYS A 158 5.68 20.38 -6.21
N GLU A 159 4.84 20.65 -5.21
CA GLU A 159 4.06 19.66 -4.50
C GLU A 159 3.20 18.82 -5.45
N PHE A 160 2.43 19.46 -6.34
CA PHE A 160 1.58 18.76 -7.30
C PHE A 160 2.37 17.85 -8.25
N SER A 161 3.53 18.29 -8.73
CA SER A 161 4.38 17.46 -9.61
C SER A 161 4.97 16.25 -8.90
N GLU A 162 5.36 16.40 -7.63
CA GLU A 162 5.85 15.28 -6.82
C GLU A 162 4.74 14.27 -6.52
N ASP A 163 3.51 14.73 -6.29
CA ASP A 163 2.36 13.86 -6.03
C ASP A 163 2.04 12.94 -7.20
N ILE A 164 2.05 13.47 -8.42
CA ILE A 164 1.82 12.64 -9.62
C ILE A 164 2.84 11.51 -9.71
N LYS A 165 4.12 11.81 -9.46
CA LYS A 165 5.18 10.79 -9.47
C LYS A 165 4.93 9.71 -8.43
N PHE A 166 4.59 10.10 -7.19
CA PHE A 166 4.30 9.15 -6.12
C PHE A 166 3.05 8.32 -6.40
N ILE A 167 1.98 8.91 -6.95
CA ILE A 167 0.77 8.19 -7.35
C ILE A 167 1.12 7.11 -8.39
N ILE A 168 1.88 7.46 -9.42
CA ILE A 168 2.31 6.51 -10.45
C ILE A 168 3.13 5.37 -9.84
N ILE A 169 4.16 5.69 -9.03
CA ILE A 169 5.02 4.70 -8.40
C ILE A 169 4.21 3.75 -7.51
N PHE A 170 3.32 4.28 -6.65
CA PHE A 170 2.52 3.46 -5.75
C PHE A 170 1.46 2.63 -6.49
N THR A 171 0.88 3.16 -7.56
CA THR A 171 -0.05 2.39 -8.41
C THR A 171 0.68 1.22 -9.07
N ILE A 172 1.87 1.44 -9.61
CA ILE A 172 2.70 0.38 -10.19
C ILE A 172 3.05 -0.66 -9.11
N LEU A 173 3.52 -0.24 -7.94
CA LEU A 173 3.87 -1.14 -6.84
C LEU A 173 2.66 -1.94 -6.32
N GLY A 174 1.46 -1.37 -6.34
CA GLY A 174 0.23 -2.06 -5.94
C GLY A 174 -0.29 -3.06 -6.97
N ILE A 175 -0.13 -2.75 -8.26
CA ILE A 175 -0.61 -3.62 -9.35
C ILE A 175 0.40 -4.74 -9.67
N LEU A 176 1.70 -4.47 -9.57
CA LEU A 176 2.77 -5.41 -9.95
C LEU A 176 2.67 -6.80 -9.30
N PRO A 177 2.29 -6.94 -8.02
CA PRO A 177 2.11 -8.25 -7.41
C PRO A 177 0.88 -9.01 -7.90
N SER A 178 -0.13 -8.35 -8.44
CA SER A 178 -1.39 -8.95 -8.88
C SER A 178 -1.39 -9.36 -10.35
N LEU A 179 -0.40 -8.94 -11.13
CA LEU A 179 -0.34 -9.21 -12.57
C LEU A 179 0.15 -10.62 -12.94
N PHE A 180 0.59 -11.43 -11.97
CA PHE A 180 1.18 -12.77 -12.18
C PHE A 180 0.82 -13.70 -11.02
#